data_05509fb8a00587294b3708b5ee5fe9be
#
_entry.id   05509fb8a00587294b3708b5ee5fe9be
#
_cell.length_a   1.000
_cell.length_b   1.000
_cell.length_c   1.000
_cell.angle_alpha   90.00
_cell.angle_beta   90.00
_cell.angle_gamma   90.00
#
_symmetry.space_group_name_H-M   'P 1'
#
loop_
_entity.id
_entity.type
_entity.pdbx_description
1 polymer ?
#
loop_
_entity_poly.entity_id
_entity_poly.type
_entity_poly.pdbx_seq_one_letter_code
_entity_poly.pdbx_strand_id
1 'polypeptide(L)'
;ALAQLMDVKGSKDHPMVSRYEGSVIIGYDFRKFEEFVIPLGVLKRVSGDTPTFEPASSRKVEGRVTRILYAGPRERSPLEVIRNYELELKKGGFETLYTCAATQCGGDKDGWFGHFYLYPQARQLRQTPPRGAAGAGQISENALSFAINQRYLAAKRSRPEGDVYVSVYVATNTWNFHKETQDHPMILLDVIDAAPLETGMVKVD
;
A
#
# COMPACT_ATOMS: atom_id res chain seq x y z
N ALA A 1 17.90 4.96 11.54
CA ALA A 1 17.14 3.75 11.74
C ALA A 1 15.70 4.07 12.14
N LEU A 2 14.78 3.10 12.01
CA LEU A 2 13.34 3.28 12.32
C LEU A 2 13.06 3.75 13.76
N ALA A 3 14.00 3.56 14.69
CA ALA A 3 13.90 4.05 16.07
C ALA A 3 13.65 5.58 16.19
N GLN A 4 13.92 6.34 15.14
CA GLN A 4 13.63 7.78 15.09
C GLN A 4 12.21 8.09 14.58
N LEU A 5 11.50 7.11 14.06
CA LEU A 5 10.15 7.24 13.54
C LEU A 5 9.12 6.78 14.57
N MET A 6 7.96 7.38 14.51
CA MET A 6 6.78 6.98 15.26
C MET A 6 5.62 6.82 14.30
N ASP A 7 4.67 5.97 14.64
CA ASP A 7 3.43 5.86 13.89
C ASP A 7 2.75 7.23 13.72
N VAL A 8 2.18 7.45 12.55
CA VAL A 8 1.36 8.64 12.29
C VAL A 8 0.29 8.77 13.37
N LYS A 9 0.18 9.96 13.96
CA LYS A 9 -0.81 10.23 15.03
C LYS A 9 -2.23 9.86 14.58
N GLY A 10 -2.92 9.05 15.37
CA GLY A 10 -4.28 8.59 15.09
C GLY A 10 -4.34 7.48 14.04
N SER A 11 -3.21 6.94 13.60
CA SER A 11 -3.17 5.73 12.78
C SER A 11 -3.31 4.48 13.64
N LYS A 12 -3.72 3.40 13.02
CA LYS A 12 -3.82 2.07 13.64
C LYS A 12 -3.69 0.98 12.58
N ASP A 13 -3.28 -0.20 13.02
CA ASP A 13 -3.33 -1.38 12.19
C ASP A 13 -4.78 -1.77 11.83
N HIS A 14 -4.94 -2.41 10.69
CA HIS A 14 -6.22 -2.96 10.31
C HIS A 14 -6.52 -4.22 11.16
N PRO A 15 -7.74 -4.40 11.69
CA PRO A 15 -8.05 -5.54 12.58
C PRO A 15 -7.94 -6.91 11.92
N MET A 16 -8.05 -6.99 10.60
CA MET A 16 -7.93 -8.25 9.85
C MET A 16 -6.54 -8.50 9.24
N VAL A 17 -5.68 -7.48 9.18
CA VAL A 17 -4.36 -7.59 8.54
C VAL A 17 -3.36 -6.81 9.39
N SER A 18 -2.59 -7.51 10.20
CA SER A 18 -1.57 -6.90 11.06
C SER A 18 -0.34 -6.46 10.27
N ARG A 19 0.45 -5.56 10.87
CA ARG A 19 1.75 -5.15 10.31
C ARG A 19 2.77 -6.28 10.38
N TYR A 20 3.76 -6.23 9.51
CA TYR A 20 5.00 -7.00 9.67
C TYR A 20 5.75 -6.51 10.92
N GLU A 21 6.24 -7.44 11.75
CA GLU A 21 6.92 -7.13 13.02
C GLU A 21 8.07 -6.13 12.83
N GLY A 22 8.15 -5.13 13.70
CA GLY A 22 9.17 -4.08 13.66
C GLY A 22 8.89 -2.96 12.65
N SER A 23 7.74 -2.98 11.96
CA SER A 23 7.36 -1.91 11.04
C SER A 23 6.77 -0.70 11.76
N VAL A 24 6.91 0.48 11.16
CA VAL A 24 6.35 1.76 11.64
C VAL A 24 5.40 2.31 10.58
N ILE A 25 4.24 2.82 11.00
CA ILE A 25 3.28 3.48 10.11
C ILE A 25 3.82 4.88 9.76
N ILE A 26 4.20 5.08 8.50
CA ILE A 26 4.70 6.36 7.99
C ILE A 26 3.70 7.10 7.10
N GLY A 27 2.64 6.42 6.68
CA GLY A 27 1.54 7.01 5.95
C GLY A 27 0.22 6.32 6.30
N TYR A 28 -0.88 7.07 6.37
CA TYR A 28 -2.17 6.53 6.77
C TYR A 28 -3.33 7.33 6.16
N ASP A 29 -4.33 6.62 5.64
CA ASP A 29 -5.63 7.16 5.27
C ASP A 29 -6.74 6.17 5.58
N PHE A 30 -7.89 6.69 5.99
CA PHE A 30 -9.09 5.93 6.25
C PHE A 30 -10.30 6.66 5.69
N ARG A 31 -11.08 5.96 4.86
CA ARG A 31 -12.35 6.44 4.30
C ARG A 31 -13.47 5.49 4.70
N LYS A 32 -14.55 6.03 5.26
CA LYS A 32 -15.74 5.24 5.64
C LYS A 32 -16.41 4.60 4.44
N PHE A 33 -16.42 5.31 3.30
CA PHE A 33 -16.93 4.82 2.04
C PHE A 33 -16.21 5.54 0.89
N GLU A 34 -15.55 4.77 0.03
CA GLU A 34 -14.84 5.28 -1.14
C GLU A 34 -14.72 4.19 -2.21
N GLU A 35 -14.51 4.60 -3.43
CA GLU A 35 -14.14 3.73 -4.53
C GLU A 35 -12.64 3.42 -4.49
N PHE A 36 -12.29 2.16 -4.72
CA PHE A 36 -10.90 1.73 -4.85
C PHE A 36 -10.72 0.80 -6.05
N VAL A 37 -9.67 1.03 -6.83
CA VAL A 37 -9.30 0.18 -7.97
C VAL A 37 -8.16 -0.73 -7.55
N ILE A 38 -8.42 -2.05 -7.52
CA ILE A 38 -7.44 -3.07 -7.15
C ILE A 38 -6.76 -3.58 -8.41
N PRO A 39 -5.44 -3.43 -8.56
CA PRO A 39 -4.69 -4.03 -9.65
C PRO A 39 -4.71 -5.55 -9.60
N LEU A 40 -5.05 -6.18 -10.70
CA LEU A 40 -5.10 -7.65 -10.87
C LEU A 40 -4.32 -8.13 -12.09
N GLY A 41 -3.43 -7.31 -12.60
CA GLY A 41 -2.63 -7.62 -13.79
C GLY A 41 -1.39 -6.75 -13.89
N VAL A 42 -0.57 -7.08 -14.86
CA VAL A 42 0.68 -6.36 -15.15
C VAL A 42 0.42 -4.90 -15.50
N LEU A 43 1.34 -4.04 -15.12
CA LEU A 43 1.31 -2.62 -15.49
C LEU A 43 1.65 -2.47 -16.99
N LYS A 44 0.78 -1.85 -17.75
CA LYS A 44 0.95 -1.56 -19.17
C LYS A 44 1.05 -0.07 -19.39
N ARG A 45 1.90 0.30 -20.35
CA ARG A 45 1.97 1.67 -20.83
C ARG A 45 0.70 2.00 -21.62
N VAL A 46 0.05 3.10 -21.24
CA VAL A 46 -1.04 3.70 -22.01
C VAL A 46 -0.45 4.69 -23.00
N SER A 47 -0.97 4.73 -24.22
CA SER A 47 -0.48 5.61 -25.28
C SER A 47 -0.67 7.10 -24.94
N GLY A 48 0.32 7.91 -25.28
CA GLY A 48 0.31 9.36 -25.08
C GLY A 48 1.73 9.93 -25.06
N ASP A 49 1.85 11.24 -25.18
CA ASP A 49 3.17 11.93 -25.15
C ASP A 49 3.83 11.86 -23.75
N THR A 50 3.04 11.76 -22.71
CA THR A 50 3.51 11.52 -21.35
C THR A 50 3.27 10.05 -20.98
N PRO A 51 4.31 9.31 -20.53
CA PRO A 51 4.13 7.91 -20.19
C PRO A 51 3.21 7.79 -18.96
N THR A 52 2.00 7.28 -19.20
CA THR A 52 1.06 6.84 -18.18
C THR A 52 0.99 5.32 -18.20
N PHE A 53 0.69 4.74 -17.04
CA PHE A 53 0.66 3.29 -16.87
C PHE A 53 -0.59 2.89 -16.13
N GLU A 54 -1.22 1.82 -16.59
CA GLU A 54 -2.42 1.24 -15.98
C GLU A 54 -2.30 -0.28 -15.86
N PRO A 55 -2.90 -0.90 -14.83
CA PRO A 55 -2.98 -2.35 -14.76
C PRO A 55 -3.76 -2.92 -15.95
N ALA A 56 -3.25 -3.98 -16.58
CA ALA A 56 -3.93 -4.68 -17.67
C ALA A 56 -5.27 -5.28 -17.25
N SER A 57 -5.43 -5.56 -15.96
CA SER A 57 -6.66 -6.01 -15.33
C SER A 57 -6.77 -5.38 -13.96
N SER A 58 -7.97 -4.99 -13.57
CA SER A 58 -8.26 -4.39 -12.27
C SER A 58 -9.71 -4.68 -11.86
N ARG A 59 -10.00 -4.49 -10.58
CA ARG A 59 -11.35 -4.52 -10.06
C ARG A 59 -11.66 -3.24 -9.29
N LYS A 60 -12.77 -2.63 -9.62
CA LYS A 60 -13.33 -1.50 -8.89
C LYS A 60 -14.21 -2.03 -7.76
N VAL A 61 -14.01 -1.53 -6.56
CA VAL A 61 -14.75 -1.91 -5.33
C VAL A 61 -15.09 -0.64 -4.56
N GLU A 62 -16.28 -0.59 -4.00
CA GLU A 62 -16.73 0.46 -3.09
C GLU A 62 -16.88 -0.07 -1.68
N GLY A 63 -16.47 0.70 -0.69
CA GLY A 63 -16.58 0.32 0.72
C GLY A 63 -15.68 1.14 1.63
N ARG A 64 -15.43 0.61 2.83
CA ARG A 64 -14.43 1.19 3.72
C ARG A 64 -13.03 0.93 3.19
N VAL A 65 -12.26 1.98 2.98
CA VAL A 65 -10.89 1.90 2.48
C VAL A 65 -9.92 2.32 3.59
N THR A 66 -9.01 1.42 3.94
CA THR A 66 -7.89 1.69 4.84
C THR A 66 -6.60 1.55 4.04
N ARG A 67 -5.80 2.61 4.01
CA ARG A 67 -4.50 2.63 3.34
C ARG A 67 -3.41 2.90 4.36
N ILE A 68 -2.43 2.02 4.44
CA ILE A 68 -1.33 2.10 5.41
C ILE A 68 -0.01 1.90 4.69
N LEU A 69 0.88 2.89 4.82
CA LEU A 69 2.26 2.78 4.36
C LEU A 69 3.16 2.55 5.56
N TYR A 70 3.83 1.39 5.58
CA TYR A 70 4.80 1.05 6.60
C TYR A 70 6.22 1.17 6.08
N ALA A 71 7.13 1.58 6.95
CA ALA A 71 8.55 1.33 6.82
C ALA A 71 8.89 0.07 7.63
N GLY A 72 9.35 -0.98 6.96
CA GLY A 72 9.73 -2.24 7.59
C GLY A 72 11.18 -2.26 8.08
N PRO A 73 11.61 -3.30 8.82
CA PRO A 73 12.99 -3.45 9.28
C PRO A 73 13.99 -3.56 8.12
N ARG A 74 15.10 -2.84 8.21
CA ARG A 74 16.09 -2.71 7.13
C ARG A 74 16.69 -4.03 6.65
N GLU A 75 16.88 -4.97 7.56
CA GLU A 75 17.49 -6.28 7.28
C GLU A 75 16.53 -7.30 6.63
N ARG A 76 15.27 -6.92 6.43
CA ARG A 76 14.26 -7.80 5.84
C ARG A 76 14.07 -7.51 4.35
N SER A 77 14.05 -8.58 3.56
CA SER A 77 13.85 -8.44 2.12
C SER A 77 12.37 -8.28 1.75
N PRO A 78 12.04 -7.63 0.62
CA PRO A 78 10.67 -7.61 0.12
C PRO A 78 10.07 -9.01 -0.09
N LEU A 79 10.89 -10.00 -0.46
CA LEU A 79 10.44 -11.38 -0.60
C LEU A 79 10.00 -11.97 0.74
N GLU A 80 10.79 -11.80 1.80
CA GLU A 80 10.44 -12.29 3.12
C GLU A 80 9.15 -11.63 3.63
N VAL A 81 9.04 -10.33 3.49
CA VAL A 81 7.88 -9.57 3.93
C VAL A 81 6.61 -10.01 3.19
N ILE A 82 6.63 -10.06 1.85
CA ILE A 82 5.45 -10.45 1.07
C ILE A 82 5.01 -11.90 1.36
N ARG A 83 5.96 -12.82 1.60
CA ARG A 83 5.63 -14.20 1.97
C ARG A 83 4.96 -14.30 3.33
N ASN A 84 5.33 -13.46 4.29
CA ASN A 84 4.64 -13.38 5.57
C ASN A 84 3.19 -12.87 5.40
N TYR A 85 2.97 -11.83 4.61
CA TYR A 85 1.62 -11.37 4.28
C TYR A 85 0.79 -12.46 3.57
N GLU A 86 1.38 -13.16 2.61
CA GLU A 86 0.70 -14.26 1.90
C GLU A 86 0.25 -15.36 2.87
N LEU A 87 1.12 -15.77 3.80
CA LEU A 87 0.80 -16.76 4.82
C LEU A 87 -0.30 -16.30 5.79
N GLU A 88 -0.20 -15.08 6.29
CA GLU A 88 -1.18 -14.53 7.24
C GLU A 88 -2.55 -14.32 6.57
N LEU A 89 -2.58 -13.83 5.34
CA LEU A 89 -3.83 -13.68 4.59
C LEU A 89 -4.47 -15.05 4.33
N LYS A 90 -3.68 -16.07 3.95
CA LYS A 90 -4.19 -17.44 3.77
C LYS A 90 -4.78 -18.01 5.06
N LYS A 91 -4.09 -17.86 6.20
CA LYS A 91 -4.63 -18.25 7.52
C LYS A 91 -5.93 -17.50 7.85
N GLY A 92 -6.02 -16.22 7.46
CA GLY A 92 -7.22 -15.40 7.62
C GLY A 92 -8.37 -15.73 6.65
N GLY A 93 -8.21 -16.76 5.81
CA GLY A 93 -9.25 -17.19 4.86
C GLY A 93 -9.31 -16.36 3.58
N PHE A 94 -8.25 -15.64 3.25
CA PHE A 94 -8.13 -14.92 1.98
C PHE A 94 -7.62 -15.84 0.87
N GLU A 95 -8.21 -15.71 -0.29
CA GLU A 95 -7.76 -16.31 -1.54
C GLU A 95 -6.91 -15.31 -2.32
N THR A 96 -5.74 -15.75 -2.81
CA THR A 96 -4.88 -14.94 -3.65
C THR A 96 -5.49 -14.79 -5.05
N LEU A 97 -5.64 -13.55 -5.50
CA LEU A 97 -6.19 -13.22 -6.82
C LEU A 97 -5.09 -12.97 -7.85
N TYR A 98 -4.00 -12.31 -7.44
CA TYR A 98 -2.90 -11.94 -8.33
C TYR A 98 -1.62 -11.71 -7.54
N THR A 99 -0.49 -12.08 -8.12
CA THR A 99 0.85 -11.76 -7.61
C THR A 99 1.79 -11.42 -8.74
N CYS A 100 2.77 -10.57 -8.47
CA CYS A 100 3.88 -10.32 -9.38
C CYS A 100 5.16 -9.97 -8.63
N ALA A 101 6.30 -10.06 -9.34
CA ALA A 101 7.62 -9.78 -8.80
C ALA A 101 8.52 -9.10 -9.82
N ALA A 102 9.32 -8.13 -9.35
CA ALA A 102 10.31 -7.43 -10.17
C ALA A 102 9.72 -6.92 -11.51
N THR A 103 10.36 -7.18 -12.62
CA THR A 103 9.90 -6.79 -13.96
C THR A 103 8.61 -7.48 -14.40
N GLN A 104 8.24 -8.60 -13.77
CA GLN A 104 6.96 -9.28 -14.04
C GLN A 104 5.74 -8.45 -13.63
N CYS A 105 5.92 -7.45 -12.76
CA CYS A 105 4.84 -6.52 -12.42
C CYS A 105 4.50 -5.55 -13.57
N GLY A 106 5.27 -5.55 -14.63
CA GLY A 106 5.08 -4.69 -15.80
C GLY A 106 5.78 -3.34 -15.68
N GLY A 107 5.57 -2.49 -16.65
CA GLY A 107 6.46 -1.38 -16.90
C GLY A 107 7.77 -1.90 -17.53
N ASP A 108 8.75 -1.04 -17.74
CA ASP A 108 9.99 -1.43 -18.39
C ASP A 108 11.10 -1.81 -17.39
N LYS A 109 10.88 -1.57 -16.10
CA LYS A 109 11.86 -1.79 -15.03
C LYS A 109 11.24 -2.24 -13.72
N ASP A 110 12.06 -2.90 -12.91
CA ASP A 110 11.74 -3.19 -11.52
C ASP A 110 11.48 -1.89 -10.74
N GLY A 111 10.45 -1.87 -9.90
CA GLY A 111 10.01 -0.70 -9.14
C GLY A 111 9.03 0.23 -9.87
N TRP A 112 8.80 0.04 -11.17
CA TRP A 112 7.92 0.94 -11.93
C TRP A 112 6.45 0.84 -11.57
N PHE A 113 5.98 -0.31 -11.09
CA PHE A 113 4.62 -0.43 -10.54
C PHE A 113 4.42 0.53 -9.34
N GLY A 114 5.39 0.60 -8.44
CA GLY A 114 5.40 1.57 -7.35
C GLY A 114 5.49 3.01 -7.84
N HIS A 115 6.47 3.29 -8.70
CA HIS A 115 6.76 4.66 -9.14
C HIS A 115 5.64 5.30 -9.95
N PHE A 116 5.12 4.61 -10.96
CA PHE A 116 4.16 5.20 -11.90
C PHE A 116 2.70 5.00 -11.50
N TYR A 117 2.39 3.98 -10.72
CA TYR A 117 1.00 3.69 -10.37
C TYR A 117 0.67 3.94 -8.89
N LEU A 118 1.47 3.43 -7.96
CA LEU A 118 1.14 3.52 -6.53
C LEU A 118 1.61 4.82 -5.88
N TYR A 119 2.77 5.34 -6.27
CA TYR A 119 3.34 6.56 -5.69
C TYR A 119 2.42 7.79 -5.83
N PRO A 120 1.81 8.08 -6.99
CA PRO A 120 0.90 9.21 -7.12
C PRO A 120 -0.29 9.14 -6.16
N GLN A 121 -0.77 7.94 -5.86
CA GLN A 121 -1.86 7.72 -4.90
C GLN A 121 -1.37 7.85 -3.45
N ALA A 122 -0.19 7.32 -3.13
CA ALA A 122 0.39 7.34 -1.79
C ALA A 122 0.77 8.74 -1.31
N ARG A 123 0.99 9.70 -2.22
CA ARG A 123 1.26 11.11 -1.87
C ARG A 123 0.15 11.78 -1.05
N GLN A 124 -1.06 11.26 -1.11
CA GLN A 124 -2.22 11.81 -0.38
C GLN A 124 -2.35 11.27 1.05
N LEU A 125 -1.51 10.31 1.45
CA LEU A 125 -1.55 9.74 2.80
C LEU A 125 -1.10 10.77 3.83
N ARG A 126 -1.74 10.78 5.01
CA ARG A 126 -1.21 11.48 6.18
C ARG A 126 0.17 10.90 6.50
N GLN A 127 1.14 11.74 6.73
CA GLN A 127 2.52 11.34 6.82
C GLN A 127 3.13 11.68 8.17
N THR A 128 4.17 10.95 8.54
CA THR A 128 4.95 11.21 9.74
C THR A 128 6.28 11.84 9.37
N PRO A 129 6.66 12.97 9.98
CA PRO A 129 8.01 13.52 9.86
C PRO A 129 9.00 12.70 10.71
N PRO A 130 10.31 12.79 10.44
CA PRO A 130 11.34 12.30 11.34
C PRO A 130 11.21 12.94 12.72
N ARG A 131 11.51 12.18 13.79
CA ARG A 131 11.50 12.69 15.15
C ARG A 131 12.48 13.86 15.30
N GLY A 132 12.03 15.00 15.84
CA GLY A 132 12.86 16.16 16.12
C GLY A 132 13.18 17.04 14.91
N ALA A 133 12.67 16.73 13.73
CA ALA A 133 12.86 17.54 12.53
C ALA A 133 11.72 18.54 12.38
N ALA A 134 11.91 19.75 12.82
CA ALA A 134 11.00 20.85 12.52
C ALA A 134 11.02 21.14 11.02
N GLY A 135 9.86 21.00 10.35
CA GLY A 135 9.72 21.28 8.92
C GLY A 135 10.42 20.29 7.98
N ALA A 136 10.86 19.15 8.48
CA ALA A 136 11.39 18.10 7.63
C ALA A 136 10.32 17.63 6.64
N GLY A 137 10.73 17.44 5.39
CA GLY A 137 9.90 16.86 4.34
C GLY A 137 9.31 15.51 4.76
N GLN A 138 8.21 15.19 4.17
CA GLN A 138 7.45 13.99 4.52
C GLN A 138 8.18 12.76 3.99
N ILE A 139 8.68 11.91 4.88
CA ILE A 139 9.53 10.76 4.53
C ILE A 139 8.84 9.71 3.68
N SER A 140 7.51 9.66 3.71
CA SER A 140 6.73 8.75 2.86
C SER A 140 6.56 9.28 1.44
N GLU A 141 6.88 10.56 1.16
CA GLU A 141 6.60 11.17 -0.13
C GLU A 141 7.25 10.43 -1.30
N ASN A 142 8.47 9.98 -1.14
CA ASN A 142 9.21 9.25 -2.17
C ASN A 142 9.44 7.77 -1.86
N ALA A 143 8.79 7.24 -0.83
CA ALA A 143 9.05 5.88 -0.35
C ALA A 143 8.79 4.79 -1.40
N LEU A 144 7.90 5.03 -2.36
CA LEU A 144 7.56 4.11 -3.44
C LEU A 144 8.10 4.56 -4.81
N SER A 145 8.72 5.74 -4.88
CA SER A 145 9.16 6.36 -6.12
C SER A 145 10.47 5.78 -6.66
N PHE A 146 11.41 5.48 -5.76
CA PHE A 146 12.72 4.93 -6.08
C PHE A 146 12.88 3.61 -5.32
N ALA A 147 12.40 2.54 -5.92
CA ALA A 147 12.33 1.25 -5.26
C ALA A 147 12.81 0.13 -6.17
N ILE A 148 13.33 -0.94 -5.57
CA ILE A 148 13.79 -2.16 -6.25
C ILE A 148 13.25 -3.40 -5.53
N ASN A 149 13.37 -4.55 -6.19
CA ASN A 149 12.90 -5.84 -5.67
C ASN A 149 11.41 -5.83 -5.34
N GLN A 150 10.62 -5.15 -6.17
CA GLN A 150 9.18 -5.02 -5.94
C GLN A 150 8.45 -6.36 -5.92
N ARG A 151 7.47 -6.45 -5.06
CA ARG A 151 6.54 -7.57 -4.90
C ARG A 151 5.12 -7.03 -4.73
N TYR A 152 4.16 -7.68 -5.34
CA TYR A 152 2.76 -7.31 -5.21
C TYR A 152 1.88 -8.55 -5.00
N LEU A 153 0.86 -8.41 -4.19
CA LEU A 153 -0.12 -9.43 -3.87
C LEU A 153 -1.51 -8.76 -3.78
N ALA A 154 -2.49 -9.32 -4.45
CA ALA A 154 -3.90 -9.02 -4.24
C ALA A 154 -4.64 -10.26 -3.78
N ALA A 155 -5.52 -10.11 -2.80
CA ALA A 155 -6.28 -11.21 -2.21
C ALA A 155 -7.72 -10.77 -1.88
N LYS A 156 -8.60 -11.77 -1.71
CA LYS A 156 -10.01 -11.57 -1.41
C LYS A 156 -10.46 -12.57 -0.34
N ARG A 157 -11.33 -12.12 0.56
CA ARG A 157 -12.10 -12.98 1.47
C ARG A 157 -13.58 -12.69 1.30
N SER A 158 -14.36 -13.74 1.00
CA SER A 158 -15.81 -13.61 0.93
C SER A 158 -16.44 -13.80 2.31
N ARG A 159 -17.42 -12.95 2.62
CA ARG A 159 -18.19 -12.97 3.87
C ARG A 159 -19.66 -12.65 3.58
N PRO A 160 -20.61 -13.10 4.43
CA PRO A 160 -22.04 -12.79 4.27
C PRO A 160 -22.30 -11.26 4.28
N GLU A 161 -21.57 -10.50 5.09
CA GLU A 161 -21.70 -9.04 5.22
C GLU A 161 -21.01 -8.25 4.11
N GLY A 162 -20.32 -8.91 3.22
CA GLY A 162 -19.58 -8.30 2.10
C GLY A 162 -18.15 -8.80 1.99
N ASP A 163 -17.62 -8.74 0.81
CA ASP A 163 -16.24 -9.17 0.51
C ASP A 163 -15.22 -8.20 1.09
N VAL A 164 -14.05 -8.74 1.45
CA VAL A 164 -12.87 -7.94 1.81
C VAL A 164 -11.79 -8.17 0.78
N TYR A 165 -11.26 -7.10 0.25
CA TYR A 165 -10.12 -7.11 -0.67
C TYR A 165 -8.89 -6.53 0.02
N VAL A 166 -7.75 -7.13 -0.25
CA VAL A 166 -6.46 -6.68 0.27
C VAL A 166 -5.48 -6.59 -0.88
N SER A 167 -4.72 -5.51 -0.95
CA SER A 167 -3.52 -5.44 -1.77
C SER A 167 -2.31 -5.07 -0.93
N VAL A 168 -1.19 -5.72 -1.20
CA VAL A 168 0.09 -5.48 -0.52
C VAL A 168 1.16 -5.26 -1.59
N TYR A 169 1.83 -4.13 -1.54
CA TYR A 169 3.02 -3.85 -2.33
C TYR A 169 4.21 -3.70 -1.39
N VAL A 170 5.30 -4.37 -1.72
CA VAL A 170 6.56 -4.27 -0.95
C VAL A 170 7.71 -4.05 -1.90
N ALA A 171 8.55 -3.07 -1.61
CA ALA A 171 9.79 -2.83 -2.34
C ALA A 171 10.84 -2.17 -1.44
N THR A 172 12.13 -2.38 -1.72
CA THR A 172 13.20 -1.69 -0.99
C THR A 172 13.35 -0.27 -1.50
N ASN A 173 13.24 0.71 -0.61
CA ASN A 173 13.45 2.12 -0.93
C ASN A 173 14.94 2.39 -1.15
N THR A 174 15.29 2.89 -2.33
CA THR A 174 16.67 3.31 -2.68
C THR A 174 16.89 4.82 -2.58
N TRP A 175 15.83 5.60 -2.27
CA TRP A 175 15.91 7.04 -2.13
C TRP A 175 16.75 7.44 -0.92
N ASN A 176 17.81 8.16 -1.13
CA ASN A 176 18.81 8.49 -0.11
C ASN A 176 18.58 9.82 0.59
N PHE A 177 17.56 10.56 0.24
CA PHE A 177 17.25 11.86 0.83
C PHE A 177 16.80 11.73 2.30
N HIS A 178 16.06 10.66 2.61
CA HIS A 178 15.62 10.34 3.96
C HIS A 178 16.37 9.10 4.48
N LYS A 179 17.39 9.32 5.29
CA LYS A 179 18.25 8.27 5.85
C LYS A 179 17.48 7.28 6.74
N GLU A 180 16.37 7.72 7.31
CA GLU A 180 15.51 6.92 8.18
C GLU A 180 14.86 5.74 7.45
N THR A 181 14.61 5.89 6.15
CA THR A 181 13.92 4.88 5.33
C THR A 181 14.76 4.32 4.19
N GLN A 182 15.97 4.85 3.99
CA GLN A 182 16.87 4.34 2.96
C GLN A 182 17.21 2.86 3.22
N ASP A 183 17.11 2.03 2.20
CA ASP A 183 17.35 0.57 2.22
C ASP A 183 16.36 -0.22 3.12
N HIS A 184 15.27 0.40 3.52
CA HIS A 184 14.18 -0.28 4.21
C HIS A 184 13.14 -0.82 3.22
N PRO A 185 12.50 -1.97 3.49
CA PRO A 185 11.32 -2.39 2.75
C PRO A 185 10.17 -1.44 3.09
N MET A 186 9.58 -0.85 2.06
CA MET A 186 8.35 -0.07 2.15
C MET A 186 7.18 -0.98 1.83
N ILE A 187 6.14 -0.93 2.67
CA ILE A 187 4.99 -1.82 2.58
C ILE A 187 3.75 -0.94 2.45
N LEU A 188 3.10 -0.95 1.29
CA LEU A 188 1.79 -0.32 1.10
C LEU A 188 0.71 -1.39 1.23
N LEU A 189 -0.07 -1.29 2.28
CA LEU A 189 -1.22 -2.15 2.56
C LEU A 189 -2.51 -1.37 2.30
N ASP A 190 -3.35 -1.91 1.42
CA ASP A 190 -4.70 -1.41 1.16
C ASP A 190 -5.71 -2.48 1.53
N VAL A 191 -6.67 -2.14 2.38
CA VAL A 191 -7.77 -3.04 2.76
C VAL A 191 -9.08 -2.36 2.43
N ILE A 192 -9.88 -3.02 1.59
CA ILE A 192 -11.19 -2.54 1.16
C ILE A 192 -12.24 -3.51 1.69
N ASP A 193 -12.97 -3.04 2.68
CA ASP A 193 -14.10 -3.77 3.27
C ASP A 193 -15.37 -3.32 2.54
N ALA A 194 -15.82 -4.14 1.58
CA ALA A 194 -17.02 -3.85 0.81
C ALA A 194 -18.24 -3.85 1.74
N ALA A 195 -18.70 -2.67 2.08
CA ALA A 195 -19.84 -2.43 2.96
C ALA A 195 -20.88 -1.57 2.22
N PRO A 196 -22.18 -1.74 2.54
CA PRO A 196 -23.19 -0.89 1.95
C PRO A 196 -23.00 0.58 2.36
N LEU A 197 -23.42 1.49 1.48
CA LEU A 197 -23.44 2.91 1.75
C LEU A 197 -24.39 3.22 2.93
N GLU A 198 -23.88 3.87 3.96
CA GLU A 198 -24.71 4.44 5.02
C GLU A 198 -25.33 5.75 4.55
N THR A 199 -26.66 5.81 4.52
CA THR A 199 -27.36 7.04 4.14
C THR A 199 -27.33 8.05 5.29
N GLY A 200 -26.78 9.23 5.03
CA GLY A 200 -26.64 10.33 5.99
C GLY A 200 -27.57 11.53 5.73
N MET A 201 -28.57 11.37 4.85
CA MET A 201 -29.46 12.49 4.51
C MET A 201 -30.43 12.80 5.64
N VAL A 202 -30.51 14.08 6.00
CA VAL A 202 -31.51 14.59 6.94
C VAL A 202 -32.89 14.53 6.29
N LYS A 203 -33.86 13.92 6.98
CA LYS A 203 -35.26 14.01 6.55
C LYS A 203 -35.74 15.43 6.80
N VAL A 204 -36.24 16.08 5.76
CA VAL A 204 -36.94 17.37 5.89
C VAL A 204 -38.40 17.05 6.14
N ASP A 205 -38.92 17.46 7.31
CA ASP A 205 -40.33 17.36 7.68
C ASP A 205 -41.14 18.42 6.95
#